data_6bd1e67e903aa7059d2a29b0a8cccfa8
#
_entry.id   6bd1e67e903aa7059d2a29b0a8cccfa8
#
_cell.length_a   1.000
_cell.length_b   1.000
_cell.length_c   1.000
_cell.angle_alpha   90.00
_cell.angle_beta   90.00
_cell.angle_gamma   90.00
#
_symmetry.space_group_name_H-M   'P 1'
#
loop_
_entity.id
_entity.type
_entity.pdbx_description
1 polymer ?
#
loop_
_entity_poly.entity_id
_entity_poly.type
_entity_poly.pdbx_seq_one_letter_code
_entity_poly.pdbx_strand_id
1 'polypeptide(L)'
;CLKKLIRHRIRKEKNLSVMILLTTEEYAKEVLEEFAHLEYKDFVVAGVIVIDQNLKGIKICGVPVVANADDCYEYLRTNVVDEVFINGNTRESSQALANELLEMGITVHFNLVHMNALAPNKVVEKYGNYMVLTSSMKIASPRQILAKRIMDIVGSLIGLIACGIAFVIFAPMIKKQSPGPVFFSQIRV
;
A
#
# COMPACT_ATOMS: atom_id res chain seq x y z
N CYS A 1 -4.17 -21.01 -11.63
CA CYS A 1 -4.12 -20.14 -12.83
C CYS A 1 -4.34 -18.67 -12.51
N LEU A 2 -5.28 -18.34 -11.59
CA LEU A 2 -5.65 -16.95 -11.26
C LEU A 2 -4.49 -16.13 -10.67
N LYS A 3 -3.71 -16.72 -9.73
CA LYS A 3 -2.49 -16.08 -9.17
C LYS A 3 -1.47 -15.66 -10.25
N LYS A 4 -1.39 -16.41 -11.34
CA LYS A 4 -0.48 -16.11 -12.46
C LYS A 4 -0.99 -14.97 -13.33
N LEU A 5 -2.30 -14.87 -13.54
CA LEU A 5 -2.96 -13.80 -14.32
C LEU A 5 -2.92 -12.45 -13.58
N ILE A 6 -3.22 -12.43 -12.28
CA ILE A 6 -3.13 -11.24 -11.42
C ILE A 6 -1.68 -10.75 -11.38
N ARG A 7 -0.73 -11.65 -11.13
CA ARG A 7 0.71 -11.34 -11.12
C ARG A 7 1.21 -10.81 -12.47
N HIS A 8 0.66 -11.29 -13.59
CA HIS A 8 1.02 -10.84 -14.93
C HIS A 8 0.46 -9.45 -15.25
N ARG A 9 -0.76 -9.14 -14.80
CA ARG A 9 -1.39 -7.83 -14.96
C ARG A 9 -0.70 -6.75 -14.11
N ILE A 10 -0.43 -7.04 -12.85
CA ILE A 10 0.32 -6.16 -11.92
C ILE A 10 1.74 -5.90 -12.44
N ARG A 11 2.40 -6.90 -13.06
CA ARG A 11 3.74 -6.76 -13.61
C ARG A 11 3.79 -5.91 -14.88
N LYS A 12 2.69 -5.79 -15.61
CA LYS A 12 2.61 -5.01 -16.87
C LYS A 12 2.29 -3.53 -16.61
N GLU A 13 1.57 -3.24 -15.54
CA GLU A 13 1.25 -1.88 -15.08
C GLU A 13 1.99 -1.63 -13.76
N LYS A 14 3.12 -1.00 -13.85
CA LYS A 14 4.20 -0.94 -12.85
C LYS A 14 3.86 -0.37 -11.46
N ASN A 15 2.61 0.02 -11.12
CA ASN A 15 2.27 0.70 -9.86
C ASN A 15 0.82 0.48 -9.36
N LEU A 16 0.13 -0.61 -9.72
CA LEU A 16 -1.23 -0.84 -9.23
C LEU A 16 -1.25 -1.62 -7.92
N SER A 17 -1.99 -1.12 -6.92
CA SER A 17 -2.26 -1.81 -5.66
C SER A 17 -3.22 -2.98 -5.86
N VAL A 18 -3.05 -4.02 -5.07
CA VAL A 18 -3.95 -5.19 -5.03
C VAL A 18 -5.04 -4.94 -4.00
N MET A 19 -6.26 -4.69 -4.48
CA MET A 19 -7.41 -4.43 -3.62
C MET A 19 -8.31 -5.67 -3.49
N ILE A 20 -8.79 -5.93 -2.29
CA ILE A 20 -9.86 -6.89 -2.00
C ILE A 20 -11.10 -6.12 -1.59
N LEU A 21 -12.23 -6.46 -2.20
CA LEU A 21 -13.55 -5.94 -1.82
C LEU A 21 -14.17 -6.88 -0.77
N LEU A 22 -14.45 -6.35 0.42
CA LEU A 22 -15.19 -7.04 1.47
C LEU A 22 -16.58 -6.44 1.56
N THR A 23 -17.62 -7.25 1.28
CA THR A 23 -18.99 -6.75 1.17
C THR A 23 -20.01 -7.89 1.37
N THR A 24 -21.30 -7.57 1.33
CA THR A 24 -22.41 -8.55 1.23
C THR A 24 -22.71 -8.84 -0.23
N GLU A 25 -23.44 -9.94 -0.49
CA GLU A 25 -23.85 -10.33 -1.85
C GLU A 25 -24.61 -9.20 -2.55
N GLU A 26 -25.54 -8.56 -1.83
CA GLU A 26 -26.41 -7.51 -2.34
C GLU A 26 -25.62 -6.33 -2.97
N TYR A 27 -24.54 -5.90 -2.33
CA TYR A 27 -23.77 -4.74 -2.78
C TYR A 27 -22.56 -5.09 -3.66
N ALA A 28 -22.17 -6.35 -3.72
CA ALA A 28 -20.98 -6.78 -4.44
C ALA A 28 -20.98 -6.37 -5.91
N LYS A 29 -22.13 -6.55 -6.58
CA LYS A 29 -22.28 -6.21 -8.00
C LYS A 29 -22.20 -4.70 -8.23
N GLU A 30 -22.94 -3.92 -7.45
CA GLU A 30 -23.00 -2.46 -7.56
C GLU A 30 -21.61 -1.83 -7.41
N VAL A 31 -20.89 -2.21 -6.34
CA VAL A 31 -19.53 -1.68 -6.08
C VAL A 31 -18.54 -2.05 -7.18
N LEU A 32 -18.60 -3.29 -7.69
CA LEU A 32 -17.72 -3.72 -8.77
C LEU A 32 -18.01 -3.00 -10.09
N GLU A 33 -19.27 -2.77 -10.43
CA GLU A 33 -19.67 -2.00 -11.61
C GLU A 33 -19.19 -0.55 -11.48
N GLU A 34 -19.40 0.10 -10.33
CA GLU A 34 -18.89 1.45 -10.07
C GLU A 34 -17.36 1.52 -10.21
N PHE A 35 -16.64 0.57 -9.62
CA PHE A 35 -15.19 0.50 -9.78
C PHE A 35 -14.76 0.22 -11.23
N ALA A 36 -15.57 -0.49 -12.02
CA ALA A 36 -15.28 -0.71 -13.43
C ALA A 36 -15.32 0.57 -14.24
N HIS A 37 -16.19 1.52 -13.90
CA HIS A 37 -16.39 2.80 -14.59
C HIS A 37 -15.41 3.90 -14.18
N LEU A 38 -14.53 3.67 -13.19
CA LEU A 38 -13.51 4.65 -12.83
C LEU A 38 -12.51 4.86 -13.97
N GLU A 39 -12.36 6.11 -14.43
CA GLU A 39 -11.42 6.47 -15.49
C GLU A 39 -9.96 6.30 -15.08
N TYR A 40 -9.64 6.60 -13.82
CA TYR A 40 -8.30 6.46 -13.25
C TYR A 40 -8.34 5.49 -12.07
N LYS A 41 -7.57 4.41 -12.17
CA LYS A 41 -7.39 3.39 -11.14
C LYS A 41 -5.92 3.19 -10.87
N ASP A 42 -5.53 3.35 -9.64
CA ASP A 42 -4.23 2.95 -9.10
C ASP A 42 -4.27 1.58 -8.42
N PHE A 43 -5.42 0.89 -8.48
CA PHE A 43 -5.66 -0.42 -7.91
C PHE A 43 -6.31 -1.41 -8.89
N VAL A 44 -6.16 -2.69 -8.57
CA VAL A 44 -6.86 -3.81 -9.24
C VAL A 44 -7.63 -4.61 -8.20
N VAL A 45 -8.95 -4.76 -8.40
CA VAL A 45 -9.75 -5.65 -7.56
C VAL A 45 -9.40 -7.10 -7.89
N ALA A 46 -8.64 -7.74 -7.00
CA ALA A 46 -8.14 -9.10 -7.19
C ALA A 46 -9.14 -10.18 -6.76
N GLY A 47 -10.08 -9.83 -5.89
CA GLY A 47 -11.10 -10.72 -5.39
C GLY A 47 -12.16 -10.02 -4.55
N VAL A 48 -13.24 -10.74 -4.31
CA VAL A 48 -14.33 -10.33 -3.43
C VAL A 48 -14.40 -11.30 -2.26
N ILE A 49 -14.62 -10.78 -1.07
CA ILE A 49 -14.96 -11.54 0.13
C ILE A 49 -16.41 -11.22 0.45
N VAL A 50 -17.27 -12.25 0.41
CA VAL A 50 -18.68 -12.11 0.71
C VAL A 50 -18.92 -12.63 2.13
N ILE A 51 -19.47 -11.75 3.00
CA ILE A 51 -19.56 -12.03 4.45
C ILE A 51 -20.90 -12.64 4.89
N ASP A 52 -21.94 -12.49 4.10
CA ASP A 52 -23.30 -12.96 4.42
C ASP A 52 -23.63 -14.33 3.82
N GLN A 53 -22.91 -14.75 2.79
CA GLN A 53 -23.14 -16.01 2.10
C GLN A 53 -21.84 -16.70 1.66
N ASN A 54 -21.87 -18.03 1.53
CA ASN A 54 -20.75 -18.78 1.01
C ASN A 54 -20.82 -18.91 -0.52
N LEU A 55 -20.28 -17.92 -1.21
CA LEU A 55 -20.19 -17.86 -2.67
C LEU A 55 -18.76 -18.14 -3.18
N LYS A 56 -17.92 -18.78 -2.39
CA LYS A 56 -16.50 -19.06 -2.73
C LYS A 56 -16.40 -19.83 -4.05
N GLY A 57 -15.60 -19.28 -4.96
CA GLY A 57 -15.37 -19.85 -6.29
C GLY A 57 -16.28 -19.31 -7.39
N ILE A 58 -17.35 -18.58 -7.07
CA ILE A 58 -18.21 -17.89 -8.03
C ILE A 58 -17.51 -16.60 -8.49
N LYS A 59 -17.86 -16.10 -9.67
CA LYS A 59 -17.40 -14.79 -10.15
C LYS A 59 -18.55 -13.80 -10.19
N ILE A 60 -18.33 -12.62 -9.63
CA ILE A 60 -19.24 -11.48 -9.70
C ILE A 60 -18.60 -10.43 -10.59
N CYS A 61 -19.25 -9.99 -11.66
CA CYS A 61 -18.70 -9.05 -12.66
C CYS A 61 -17.28 -9.43 -13.16
N GLY A 62 -17.00 -10.75 -13.29
CA GLY A 62 -15.70 -11.26 -13.71
C GLY A 62 -14.63 -11.37 -12.60
N VAL A 63 -14.89 -10.82 -11.40
CA VAL A 63 -14.00 -10.90 -10.24
C VAL A 63 -14.38 -12.14 -9.41
N PRO A 64 -13.40 -12.98 -9.00
CA PRO A 64 -13.71 -14.19 -8.23
C PRO A 64 -14.05 -13.86 -6.78
N VAL A 65 -14.99 -14.59 -6.20
CA VAL A 65 -15.20 -14.66 -4.76
C VAL A 65 -14.12 -15.58 -4.18
N VAL A 66 -13.21 -15.01 -3.39
CA VAL A 66 -11.99 -15.70 -2.93
C VAL A 66 -12.11 -16.28 -1.53
N ALA A 67 -12.97 -15.71 -0.69
CA ALA A 67 -13.24 -16.16 0.67
C ALA A 67 -14.65 -15.79 1.10
N ASN A 68 -15.12 -16.40 2.19
CA ASN A 68 -16.33 -16.04 2.94
C ASN A 68 -15.93 -15.41 4.30
N ALA A 69 -16.90 -15.21 5.19
CA ALA A 69 -16.65 -14.64 6.51
C ALA A 69 -15.63 -15.46 7.33
N ASP A 70 -15.74 -16.79 7.30
CA ASP A 70 -14.91 -17.70 8.10
C ASP A 70 -13.45 -17.73 7.62
N ASP A 71 -13.26 -17.72 6.31
CA ASP A 71 -11.93 -17.82 5.67
C ASP A 71 -11.28 -16.44 5.40
N CYS A 72 -11.98 -15.34 5.67
CA CYS A 72 -11.59 -13.98 5.34
C CYS A 72 -10.19 -13.66 5.85
N TYR A 73 -9.98 -13.86 7.15
CA TYR A 73 -8.73 -13.52 7.82
C TYR A 73 -7.55 -14.35 7.31
N GLU A 74 -7.74 -15.66 7.18
CA GLU A 74 -6.71 -16.56 6.66
C GLU A 74 -6.32 -16.18 5.23
N TYR A 75 -7.30 -15.84 4.40
CA TYR A 75 -7.04 -15.41 3.04
C TYR A 75 -6.21 -14.13 2.99
N LEU A 76 -6.58 -13.10 3.76
CA LEU A 76 -5.89 -11.81 3.79
C LEU A 76 -4.46 -11.93 4.33
N ARG A 77 -4.22 -12.86 5.26
CA ARG A 77 -2.90 -13.14 5.82
C ARG A 77 -1.98 -13.91 4.86
N THR A 78 -2.52 -14.83 4.08
CA THR A 78 -1.74 -15.74 3.23
C THR A 78 -1.53 -15.26 1.80
N ASN A 79 -2.22 -14.19 1.38
CA ASN A 79 -2.11 -13.64 0.04
C ASN A 79 -1.57 -12.21 0.07
N VAL A 80 -1.01 -11.78 -1.07
CA VAL A 80 -0.53 -10.40 -1.22
C VAL A 80 -1.74 -9.50 -1.43
N VAL A 81 -2.01 -8.64 -0.46
CA VAL A 81 -3.09 -7.65 -0.47
C VAL A 81 -2.51 -6.34 0.03
N ASP A 82 -2.67 -5.27 -0.75
CA ASP A 82 -2.23 -3.93 -0.38
C ASP A 82 -3.35 -3.12 0.25
N GLU A 83 -4.58 -3.32 -0.24
CA GLU A 83 -5.75 -2.53 0.15
C GLU A 83 -6.98 -3.43 0.35
N VAL A 84 -7.82 -3.08 1.31
CA VAL A 84 -9.13 -3.71 1.55
C VAL A 84 -10.20 -2.63 1.55
N PHE A 85 -11.20 -2.76 0.68
CA PHE A 85 -12.37 -1.90 0.66
C PHE A 85 -13.52 -2.61 1.38
N ILE A 86 -13.99 -2.04 2.48
CA ILE A 86 -15.08 -2.57 3.30
C ILE A 86 -16.35 -1.82 3.00
N ASN A 87 -17.33 -2.54 2.44
CA ASN A 87 -18.67 -2.04 2.16
C ASN A 87 -19.71 -2.98 2.79
N GLY A 88 -20.20 -2.63 3.95
CA GLY A 88 -21.20 -3.44 4.65
C GLY A 88 -21.49 -2.96 6.06
N ASN A 89 -22.63 -3.37 6.60
CA ASN A 89 -23.19 -2.90 7.88
C ASN A 89 -22.70 -3.71 9.11
N THR A 90 -21.49 -4.27 9.07
CA THR A 90 -20.94 -5.09 10.17
C THR A 90 -20.14 -4.23 11.14
N ARG A 91 -20.83 -3.62 12.12
CA ARG A 91 -20.29 -2.61 13.03
C ARG A 91 -19.16 -3.08 13.95
N GLU A 92 -19.23 -4.26 14.52
CA GLU A 92 -18.27 -4.71 15.55
C GLU A 92 -17.16 -5.60 14.97
N SER A 93 -17.48 -6.52 14.10
CA SER A 93 -16.49 -7.39 13.45
C SER A 93 -15.59 -6.65 12.46
N SER A 94 -16.10 -5.60 11.79
CA SER A 94 -15.32 -4.83 10.83
C SER A 94 -14.24 -3.98 11.49
N GLN A 95 -14.43 -3.53 12.73
CA GLN A 95 -13.43 -2.72 13.42
C GLN A 95 -12.28 -3.55 13.97
N ALA A 96 -12.58 -4.73 14.51
CA ALA A 96 -11.56 -5.67 14.95
C ALA A 96 -10.70 -6.12 13.75
N LEU A 97 -11.35 -6.53 12.66
CA LEU A 97 -10.69 -6.90 11.42
C LEU A 97 -9.83 -5.76 10.86
N ALA A 98 -10.34 -4.52 10.87
CA ALA A 98 -9.59 -3.37 10.37
C ALA A 98 -8.33 -3.08 11.20
N ASN A 99 -8.39 -3.20 12.52
CA ASN A 99 -7.21 -3.03 13.36
C ASN A 99 -6.14 -4.08 13.05
N GLU A 100 -6.52 -5.32 12.89
CA GLU A 100 -5.61 -6.41 12.52
C GLU A 100 -5.00 -6.20 11.13
N LEU A 101 -5.80 -5.76 10.14
CA LEU A 101 -5.31 -5.44 8.80
C LEU A 101 -4.31 -4.28 8.81
N LEU A 102 -4.58 -3.26 9.63
CA LEU A 102 -3.66 -2.13 9.81
C LEU A 102 -2.33 -2.56 10.44
N GLU A 103 -2.35 -3.48 11.42
CA GLU A 103 -1.14 -4.06 12.00
C GLU A 103 -0.32 -4.84 10.96
N MET A 104 -0.99 -5.50 10.00
CA MET A 104 -0.34 -6.15 8.86
C MET A 104 0.17 -5.16 7.79
N GLY A 105 -0.10 -3.86 7.96
CA GLY A 105 0.28 -2.80 7.02
C GLY A 105 -0.62 -2.67 5.79
N ILE A 106 -1.80 -3.30 5.80
CA ILE A 106 -2.81 -3.21 4.74
C ILE A 106 -3.58 -1.90 4.92
N THR A 107 -3.80 -1.19 3.82
CA THR A 107 -4.65 0.02 3.83
C THR A 107 -6.11 -0.39 3.82
N VAL A 108 -6.91 0.21 4.71
CA VAL A 108 -8.33 -0.11 4.82
C VAL A 108 -9.17 1.10 4.44
N HIS A 109 -10.06 0.90 3.48
CA HIS A 109 -11.05 1.88 3.02
C HIS A 109 -12.43 1.48 3.50
N PHE A 110 -13.11 2.38 4.16
CA PHE A 110 -14.46 2.14 4.62
C PHE A 110 -15.44 3.03 3.86
N ASN A 111 -16.53 2.46 3.36
CA ASN A 111 -17.63 3.25 2.85
C ASN A 111 -18.32 4.01 3.99
N LEU A 112 -18.34 5.36 3.92
CA LEU A 112 -18.86 6.22 4.98
C LEU A 112 -20.39 6.15 5.15
N VAL A 113 -21.11 5.70 4.12
CA VAL A 113 -22.58 5.58 4.18
C VAL A 113 -23.02 4.60 5.29
N HIS A 114 -22.13 3.68 5.66
CA HIS A 114 -22.43 2.61 6.62
C HIS A 114 -21.63 2.70 7.93
N MET A 115 -20.93 3.83 8.23
CA MET A 115 -19.96 3.83 9.33
C MET A 115 -20.14 4.87 10.44
N ASN A 116 -19.98 4.36 11.67
CA ASN A 116 -19.47 5.09 12.84
C ASN A 116 -18.07 4.56 13.18
N ALA A 117 -17.05 4.86 12.36
CA ALA A 117 -15.72 4.28 12.55
C ALA A 117 -14.80 5.11 13.45
N LEU A 118 -14.22 4.46 14.43
CA LEU A 118 -13.16 4.95 15.32
C LEU A 118 -11.81 4.33 14.93
N ALA A 119 -11.34 4.49 13.68
CA ALA A 119 -10.01 4.03 13.30
C ALA A 119 -8.97 5.15 13.44
N PRO A 120 -7.69 4.89 13.77
CA PRO A 120 -6.64 5.91 13.82
C PRO A 120 -6.21 6.36 12.41
N ASN A 121 -5.61 7.55 12.31
CA ASN A 121 -5.03 8.12 11.08
C ASN A 121 -5.97 8.09 9.86
N LYS A 122 -7.06 8.84 9.95
CA LYS A 122 -8.14 8.86 8.96
C LYS A 122 -7.98 9.96 7.94
N VAL A 123 -8.18 9.63 6.66
CA VAL A 123 -8.34 10.59 5.56
C VAL A 123 -9.64 10.27 4.83
N VAL A 124 -10.45 11.29 4.56
CA VAL A 124 -11.66 11.12 3.73
C VAL A 124 -11.25 11.25 2.28
N GLU A 125 -11.51 10.23 1.50
CA GLU A 125 -11.19 10.16 0.07
C GLU A 125 -12.45 9.83 -0.72
N LYS A 126 -12.40 10.01 -2.04
CA LYS A 126 -13.50 9.68 -2.94
C LYS A 126 -13.05 8.58 -3.91
N TYR A 127 -13.75 7.45 -3.88
CA TYR A 127 -13.60 6.34 -4.82
C TYR A 127 -14.87 6.23 -5.66
N GLY A 128 -14.84 6.73 -6.90
CA GLY A 128 -16.05 6.84 -7.72
C GLY A 128 -17.10 7.73 -7.08
N ASN A 129 -18.29 7.19 -6.86
CA ASN A 129 -19.37 7.89 -6.16
C ASN A 129 -19.36 7.66 -4.63
N TYR A 130 -18.45 6.79 -4.14
CA TYR A 130 -18.37 6.51 -2.71
C TYR A 130 -17.44 7.50 -2.00
N MET A 131 -17.94 8.06 -0.89
CA MET A 131 -17.11 8.73 0.11
C MET A 131 -16.58 7.68 1.06
N VAL A 132 -15.27 7.52 1.12
CA VAL A 132 -14.61 6.51 1.96
C VAL A 132 -13.75 7.14 3.03
N LEU A 133 -13.65 6.45 4.15
CA LEU A 133 -12.70 6.76 5.20
C LEU A 133 -11.51 5.81 5.06
N THR A 134 -10.40 6.33 4.57
CA THR A 134 -9.15 5.58 4.46
C THR A 134 -8.40 5.66 5.77
N SER A 135 -8.01 4.51 6.31
CA SER A 135 -7.12 4.40 7.45
C SER A 135 -5.87 3.62 7.04
N SER A 136 -4.70 4.19 7.32
CA SER A 136 -3.41 3.54 7.00
C SER A 136 -2.35 3.93 8.03
N MET A 137 -1.50 2.99 8.40
CA MET A 137 -0.31 3.28 9.21
C MET A 137 0.77 4.04 8.43
N LYS A 138 0.71 4.03 7.09
CA LYS A 138 1.70 4.66 6.22
C LYS A 138 1.43 6.13 5.88
N ILE A 139 0.35 6.73 6.40
CA ILE A 139 0.05 8.15 6.14
C ILE A 139 0.99 9.02 6.98
N ALA A 140 2.15 9.31 6.40
CA ALA A 140 3.01 10.36 6.93
C ALA A 140 2.37 11.73 6.65
N SER A 141 2.23 12.56 7.69
CA SER A 141 1.71 13.91 7.49
C SER A 141 2.64 14.72 6.55
N PRO A 142 2.12 15.68 5.76
CA PRO A 142 2.95 16.52 4.90
C PRO A 142 4.10 17.20 5.66
N ARG A 143 3.88 17.52 6.94
CA ARG A 143 4.90 18.10 7.83
C ARG A 143 6.03 17.11 8.14
N GLN A 144 5.72 15.84 8.34
CA GLN A 144 6.71 14.79 8.59
C GLN A 144 7.56 14.52 7.34
N ILE A 145 6.95 14.51 6.16
CA ILE A 145 7.64 14.37 4.88
C ILE A 145 8.59 15.56 4.66
N LEU A 146 8.12 16.78 4.93
CA LEU A 146 8.94 17.98 4.81
C LEU A 146 10.08 17.98 5.84
N ALA A 147 9.79 17.65 7.11
CA ALA A 147 10.80 17.56 8.15
C ALA A 147 11.90 16.53 7.80
N LYS A 148 11.49 15.36 7.29
CA LYS A 148 12.45 14.35 6.82
C LYS A 148 13.33 14.90 5.71
N ARG A 149 12.76 15.55 4.68
CA ARG A 149 13.55 16.13 3.58
C ARG A 149 14.54 17.19 4.06
N ILE A 150 14.11 18.05 4.99
CA ILE A 150 15.01 19.06 5.58
C ILE A 150 16.15 18.37 6.32
N MET A 151 15.87 17.36 7.15
CA MET A 151 16.92 16.60 7.84
C MET A 151 17.88 15.90 6.89
N ASP A 152 17.37 15.31 5.81
CA ASP A 152 18.19 14.66 4.80
C ASP A 152 19.15 15.66 4.09
N ILE A 153 18.64 16.86 3.76
CA ILE A 153 19.44 17.93 3.13
C ILE A 153 20.49 18.46 4.11
N VAL A 154 20.12 18.78 5.35
CA VAL A 154 21.04 19.29 6.36
C VAL A 154 22.11 18.25 6.68
N GLY A 155 21.72 16.99 6.87
CA GLY A 155 22.64 15.90 7.14
C GLY A 155 23.62 15.65 6.00
N SER A 156 23.16 15.69 4.75
CA SER A 156 24.03 15.55 3.58
C SER A 156 25.01 16.71 3.42
N LEU A 157 24.57 17.94 3.72
CA LEU A 157 25.44 19.12 3.66
C LEU A 157 26.55 19.06 4.72
N ILE A 158 26.19 18.69 5.95
CA ILE A 158 27.19 18.49 7.03
C ILE A 158 28.16 17.36 6.65
N GLY A 159 27.65 16.25 6.12
CA GLY A 159 28.46 15.13 5.66
C GLY A 159 29.43 15.54 4.53
N LEU A 160 28.97 16.37 3.59
CA LEU A 160 29.79 16.88 2.50
C LEU A 160 30.92 17.77 3.01
N ILE A 161 30.61 18.66 3.95
CA ILE A 161 31.64 19.54 4.57
C ILE A 161 32.69 18.71 5.33
N ALA A 162 32.23 17.74 6.14
CA ALA A 162 33.13 16.85 6.88
C ALA A 162 34.03 16.03 5.93
N CYS A 163 33.44 15.49 4.85
CA CYS A 163 34.21 14.80 3.80
C CYS A 163 35.21 15.70 3.10
N GLY A 164 34.82 16.95 2.80
CA GLY A 164 35.71 17.94 2.22
C GLY A 164 36.91 18.26 3.11
N ILE A 165 36.69 18.46 4.41
CA ILE A 165 37.74 18.69 5.40
C ILE A 165 38.68 17.48 5.47
N ALA A 166 38.11 16.27 5.57
CA ALA A 166 38.89 15.04 5.58
C ALA A 166 39.73 14.91 4.29
N PHE A 167 39.16 15.21 3.14
CA PHE A 167 39.89 15.17 1.87
C PHE A 167 41.05 16.15 1.83
N VAL A 168 40.87 17.39 2.28
CA VAL A 168 41.94 18.42 2.32
C VAL A 168 43.08 17.98 3.24
N ILE A 169 42.80 17.27 4.32
CA ILE A 169 43.83 16.79 5.26
C ILE A 169 44.52 15.54 4.72
N PHE A 170 43.77 14.54 4.28
CA PHE A 170 44.33 13.24 3.93
C PHE A 170 44.92 13.17 2.50
N ALA A 171 44.36 13.91 1.54
CA ALA A 171 44.85 13.86 0.16
C ALA A 171 46.35 14.26 0.03
N PRO A 172 46.83 15.37 0.67
CA PRO A 172 48.27 15.69 0.63
C PRO A 172 49.14 14.70 1.40
N MET A 173 48.60 14.10 2.49
CA MET A 173 49.36 13.05 3.22
C MET A 173 49.53 11.79 2.35
N ILE A 174 48.50 11.35 1.67
CA ILE A 174 48.56 10.18 0.77
C ILE A 174 49.52 10.45 -0.39
N LYS A 175 49.46 11.65 -1.00
CA LYS A 175 50.38 12.02 -2.09
C LYS A 175 51.85 12.11 -1.68
N LYS A 176 52.12 12.43 -0.40
CA LYS A 176 53.52 12.45 0.12
C LYS A 176 54.05 11.03 0.38
N GLN A 177 53.17 10.07 0.69
CA GLN A 177 53.58 8.70 1.02
C GLN A 177 53.59 7.77 -0.21
N SER A 178 52.78 8.06 -1.22
CA SER A 178 52.68 7.24 -2.43
C SER A 178 52.52 8.07 -3.69
N PRO A 179 53.26 7.78 -4.77
CA PRO A 179 53.16 8.47 -6.05
C PRO A 179 51.96 8.03 -6.90
N GLY A 180 50.87 7.59 -6.27
CA GLY A 180 49.65 7.12 -6.93
C GLY A 180 48.46 8.10 -6.89
N PRO A 181 47.34 7.79 -7.58
CA PRO A 181 46.12 8.56 -7.49
C PRO A 181 45.50 8.46 -6.08
N VAL A 182 44.88 9.54 -5.59
CA VAL A 182 44.24 9.60 -4.27
C VAL A 182 43.01 8.71 -4.19
N PHE A 183 42.30 8.51 -5.33
CA PHE A 183 41.17 7.59 -5.43
C PHE A 183 41.55 6.35 -6.20
N PHE A 184 41.28 5.20 -5.61
CA PHE A 184 41.48 3.91 -6.28
C PHE A 184 40.24 3.61 -7.13
N SER A 185 40.41 3.37 -8.43
CA SER A 185 39.38 2.89 -9.30
C SER A 185 39.77 1.56 -9.91
N GLN A 186 38.91 0.55 -9.79
CA GLN A 186 39.10 -0.75 -10.39
C GLN A 186 37.97 -1.05 -11.37
N ILE A 187 38.29 -1.35 -12.62
CA ILE A 187 37.33 -1.82 -13.61
C ILE A 187 37.03 -3.27 -13.24
N ARG A 188 35.79 -3.53 -12.90
CA ARG A 188 35.30 -4.92 -12.79
C ARG A 188 34.91 -5.42 -14.18
N VAL A 189 35.55 -6.50 -14.59
CA VAL A 189 35.21 -7.26 -15.79
C VAL A 189 34.08 -8.24 -15.47
#